data_86ba0d1e80ac64dfe959b6c63adc83fa
#
_entry.id   86ba0d1e80ac64dfe959b6c63adc83fa
#
_cell.length_a   1.000
_cell.length_b   1.000
_cell.length_c   1.000
_cell.angle_alpha   90.00
_cell.angle_beta   90.00
_cell.angle_gamma   90.00
#
_symmetry.space_group_name_H-M   'P 1'
#
loop_
_entity.id
_entity.type
_entity.pdbx_description
1 polymer ?
#
loop_
_entity_poly.entity_id
_entity_poly.type
_entity_poly.pdbx_seq_one_letter_code
_entity_poly.pdbx_strand_id
1 'polypeptide(L)'
;MSETRTITPAEAKKSILACFNHKRPMFLWGPPGIGKSEIVAKVAEDLKGLVYDLRLGQMEPTDIRGIPFYNKEQNIMDWAPPIDLPDEKTCKKYPIVVLFLDEMNSAAPAVQAAAYQLILNRRIGKYMLPENVVIV
;
A
#
# COMPACT_ATOMS: atom_id res chain seq x y z
N MET A 1 -24.55 -13.58 3.66
CA MET A 1 -23.92 -13.05 4.86
C MET A 1 -22.45 -13.37 4.85
N SER A 2 -21.63 -12.35 4.82
CA SER A 2 -20.19 -12.57 4.83
C SER A 2 -19.75 -12.90 6.25
N GLU A 3 -19.24 -14.09 6.46
CA GLU A 3 -18.63 -14.43 7.72
C GLU A 3 -17.28 -13.73 7.81
N THR A 4 -17.14 -12.79 8.73
CA THR A 4 -15.86 -12.19 9.05
C THR A 4 -15.07 -13.22 9.86
N ARG A 5 -14.07 -13.81 9.24
CA ARG A 5 -13.18 -14.71 9.94
C ARG A 5 -12.23 -13.91 10.81
N THR A 6 -12.26 -14.18 12.11
CA THR A 6 -11.28 -13.60 13.04
C THR A 6 -9.95 -14.32 12.86
N ILE A 7 -8.88 -13.56 12.66
CA ILE A 7 -7.54 -14.13 12.51
C ILE A 7 -6.62 -13.67 13.63
N THR A 8 -5.71 -14.55 14.02
CA THR A 8 -4.64 -14.24 14.96
C THR A 8 -3.48 -13.53 14.24
N PRO A 9 -2.57 -12.84 14.96
CA PRO A 9 -1.37 -12.31 14.34
C PRO A 9 -0.53 -13.35 13.60
N ALA A 10 -0.49 -14.58 14.08
CA ALA A 10 0.23 -15.67 13.41
C ALA A 10 -0.43 -16.03 12.08
N GLU A 11 -1.76 -16.08 12.02
CA GLU A 11 -2.49 -16.31 10.78
C GLU A 11 -2.33 -15.15 9.80
N ALA A 12 -2.33 -13.92 10.30
CA ALA A 12 -2.08 -12.75 9.49
C ALA A 12 -0.68 -12.79 8.84
N LYS A 13 0.32 -13.22 9.60
CA LYS A 13 1.68 -13.38 9.09
C LYS A 13 1.74 -14.40 7.95
N LYS A 14 1.09 -15.53 8.10
CA LYS A 14 1.02 -16.55 7.05
C LYS A 14 0.32 -16.03 5.81
N SER A 15 -0.78 -15.31 5.99
CA SER A 15 -1.55 -14.74 4.88
C SER A 15 -0.76 -13.68 4.13
N ILE A 16 -0.04 -12.82 4.85
CA ILE A 16 0.81 -11.78 4.24
C ILE A 16 1.93 -12.44 3.43
N LEU A 17 2.58 -13.46 3.96
CA LEU A 17 3.62 -14.19 3.24
C LEU A 17 3.09 -14.87 1.99
N ALA A 18 1.89 -15.49 2.07
CA ALA A 18 1.26 -16.11 0.91
C ALA A 18 0.95 -15.08 -0.17
N CYS A 19 0.38 -13.94 0.21
CA CYS A 19 0.10 -12.84 -0.71
C CYS A 19 1.38 -12.27 -1.32
N PHE A 20 2.42 -12.13 -0.53
CA PHE A 20 3.73 -11.68 -1.01
C PHE A 20 4.30 -12.63 -2.08
N ASN A 21 4.27 -13.92 -1.81
CA ASN A 21 4.81 -14.93 -2.73
C ASN A 21 4.06 -14.97 -4.07
N HIS A 22 2.76 -14.67 -4.04
CA HIS A 22 1.92 -14.66 -5.25
C HIS A 22 1.65 -13.26 -5.80
N LYS A 23 2.27 -12.23 -5.21
CA LYS A 23 2.09 -10.82 -5.59
C LYS A 23 0.64 -10.39 -5.61
N ARG A 24 -0.13 -10.84 -4.63
CA ARG A 24 -1.54 -10.52 -4.48
C ARG A 24 -1.78 -9.62 -3.28
N PRO A 25 -2.75 -8.69 -3.36
CA PRO A 25 -3.12 -7.88 -2.21
C PRO A 25 -3.88 -8.70 -1.17
N MET A 26 -3.79 -8.28 0.08
CA MET A 26 -4.54 -8.86 1.18
C MET A 26 -5.52 -7.84 1.73
N PHE A 27 -6.70 -8.28 2.17
CA PHE A 27 -7.72 -7.41 2.72
C PHE A 27 -7.98 -7.78 4.18
N LEU A 28 -7.81 -6.79 5.07
CA LEU A 28 -8.17 -6.95 6.49
C LEU A 28 -9.46 -6.20 6.77
N TRP A 29 -10.49 -6.94 7.15
CA TRP A 29 -11.77 -6.38 7.54
C TRP A 29 -11.85 -6.19 9.04
N GLY A 30 -12.44 -5.09 9.48
CA GLY A 30 -12.71 -4.87 10.88
C GLY A 30 -13.13 -3.43 11.14
N PRO A 31 -13.85 -3.18 12.25
CA PRO A 31 -14.21 -1.84 12.64
C PRO A 31 -12.97 -1.04 13.05
N PRO A 32 -13.05 0.31 13.01
CA PRO A 32 -11.98 1.16 13.53
C PRO A 32 -11.64 0.81 14.98
N GLY A 33 -10.36 0.86 15.32
CA GLY A 33 -9.92 0.67 16.69
C GLY A 33 -9.66 -0.78 17.12
N ILE A 34 -9.71 -1.73 16.20
CA ILE A 34 -9.40 -3.14 16.53
C ILE A 34 -7.92 -3.51 16.40
N GLY A 35 -7.06 -2.52 16.17
CA GLY A 35 -5.62 -2.77 16.12
C GLY A 35 -5.10 -3.34 14.81
N LYS A 36 -5.77 -3.10 13.68
CA LYS A 36 -5.30 -3.57 12.37
C LYS A 36 -3.89 -3.11 12.03
N SER A 37 -3.62 -1.83 12.26
CA SER A 37 -2.29 -1.26 12.02
C SER A 37 -1.24 -1.90 12.92
N GLU A 38 -1.59 -2.20 14.17
CA GLU A 38 -0.68 -2.85 15.12
C GLU A 38 -0.35 -4.28 14.69
N ILE A 39 -1.34 -5.01 14.19
CA ILE A 39 -1.13 -6.38 13.67
C ILE A 39 -0.19 -6.35 12.48
N VAL A 40 -0.41 -5.44 11.54
CA VAL A 40 0.44 -5.30 10.36
C VAL A 40 1.86 -4.91 10.74
N ALA A 41 2.01 -3.95 11.66
CA ALA A 41 3.32 -3.51 12.11
C ALA A 41 4.09 -4.64 12.81
N LYS A 42 3.40 -5.42 13.65
CA LYS A 42 4.01 -6.55 14.34
C LYS A 42 4.45 -7.65 13.37
N VAL A 43 3.62 -7.97 12.39
CA VAL A 43 3.96 -8.95 11.37
C VAL A 43 5.18 -8.51 10.57
N ALA A 44 5.23 -7.25 10.17
CA ALA A 44 6.37 -6.71 9.44
C ALA A 44 7.64 -6.76 10.28
N GLU A 45 7.55 -6.44 11.57
CA GLU A 45 8.68 -6.55 12.49
C GLU A 45 9.19 -7.98 12.59
N ASP A 46 8.29 -8.97 12.73
CA ASP A 46 8.64 -10.38 12.79
C ASP A 46 9.34 -10.85 11.51
N LEU A 47 8.96 -10.29 10.37
CA LEU A 47 9.55 -10.62 9.07
C LEU A 47 10.77 -9.76 8.72
N LYS A 48 11.17 -8.86 9.62
CA LYS A 48 12.25 -7.88 9.41
C LYS A 48 12.00 -7.01 8.19
N GLY A 49 10.73 -6.67 7.98
CA GLY A 49 10.28 -5.85 6.88
C GLY A 49 10.06 -4.40 7.26
N LEU A 50 9.68 -3.61 6.27
CA LEU A 50 9.33 -2.20 6.42
C LEU A 50 7.84 -2.02 6.17
N VAL A 51 7.19 -1.11 6.91
CA VAL A 51 5.78 -0.78 6.72
C VAL A 51 5.64 0.67 6.27
N TYR A 52 4.86 0.86 5.21
CA TYR A 52 4.32 2.16 4.83
C TYR A 52 2.84 2.17 5.21
N ASP A 53 2.47 2.99 6.17
CA ASP A 53 1.09 3.11 6.66
C ASP A 53 0.46 4.36 6.07
N LEU A 54 -0.45 4.19 5.12
CA LEU A 54 -1.15 5.29 4.46
C LEU A 54 -2.61 5.33 4.89
N ARG A 55 -3.01 6.44 5.48
CA ARG A 55 -4.40 6.67 5.88
C ARG A 55 -5.15 7.37 4.77
N LEU A 56 -5.84 6.60 3.95
CA LEU A 56 -6.50 7.10 2.76
C LEU A 56 -7.60 8.11 3.05
N GLY A 57 -8.24 8.01 4.21
CA GLY A 57 -9.27 8.96 4.61
C GLY A 57 -8.77 10.39 4.81
N GLN A 58 -7.46 10.57 4.97
CA GLN A 58 -6.82 11.87 5.16
C GLN A 58 -6.01 12.32 3.95
N MET A 59 -6.04 11.56 2.86
CA MET A 59 -5.22 11.82 1.68
C MET A 59 -6.00 12.53 0.57
N GLU A 60 -5.27 13.31 -0.23
CA GLU A 60 -5.74 13.88 -1.48
C GLU A 60 -5.29 13.00 -2.65
N PRO A 61 -5.93 13.09 -3.83
CA PRO A 61 -5.52 12.27 -4.97
C PRO A 61 -4.05 12.46 -5.37
N THR A 62 -3.50 13.66 -5.21
CA THR A 62 -2.09 13.94 -5.52
C THR A 62 -1.12 13.24 -4.57
N ASP A 63 -1.58 12.87 -3.38
CA ASP A 63 -0.75 12.13 -2.41
C ASP A 63 -0.44 10.71 -2.90
N ILE A 64 -1.28 10.16 -3.79
CA ILE A 64 -1.08 8.82 -4.36
C ILE A 64 -0.54 8.90 -5.78
N ARG A 65 -1.10 9.78 -6.60
CA ARG A 65 -0.74 9.90 -8.02
C ARG A 65 0.51 10.72 -8.27
N GLY A 66 0.88 11.58 -7.33
CA GLY A 66 1.92 12.56 -7.54
C GLY A 66 1.39 13.81 -8.22
N ILE A 67 2.28 14.68 -8.61
CA ILE A 67 1.96 15.99 -9.18
C ILE A 67 2.54 16.07 -10.58
N PRO A 68 1.75 16.52 -11.59
CA PRO A 68 2.29 16.74 -12.92
C PRO A 68 3.19 17.98 -12.94
N PHE A 69 4.26 17.94 -13.70
CA PHE A 69 5.15 19.06 -13.91
C PHE A 69 5.62 19.11 -15.36
N TYR A 70 6.06 20.28 -15.80
CA TYR A 70 6.56 20.45 -17.16
C TYR A 70 8.05 20.13 -17.23
N ASN A 71 8.40 19.15 -18.05
CA ASN A 71 9.79 18.79 -18.31
C ASN A 71 10.31 19.58 -19.50
N LYS A 72 11.16 20.58 -19.23
CA LYS A 72 11.69 21.48 -20.27
C LYS A 72 12.62 20.78 -21.25
N GLU A 73 13.39 19.79 -20.79
CA GLU A 73 14.36 19.09 -21.62
C GLU A 73 13.69 18.26 -22.71
N GLN A 74 12.59 17.58 -22.35
CA GLN A 74 11.86 16.72 -23.28
C GLN A 74 10.63 17.38 -23.87
N ASN A 75 10.31 18.60 -23.42
CA ASN A 75 9.13 19.36 -23.85
C ASN A 75 7.82 18.57 -23.69
N ILE A 76 7.68 17.87 -22.57
CA ILE A 76 6.49 17.07 -22.23
C ILE A 76 6.06 17.35 -20.78
N MET A 77 4.82 16.98 -20.47
CA MET A 77 4.35 16.94 -19.10
C MET A 77 4.75 15.60 -18.48
N ASP A 78 5.38 15.66 -17.32
CA ASP A 78 5.82 14.48 -16.58
C ASP A 78 5.18 14.49 -15.19
N TRP A 79 5.35 13.39 -14.43
CA TRP A 79 4.77 13.23 -13.10
C TRP A 79 5.85 13.04 -12.06
N ALA A 80 5.78 13.84 -10.99
CA ALA A 80 6.62 13.66 -9.83
C ALA A 80 5.92 12.66 -8.89
N PRO A 81 6.53 11.49 -8.58
CA PRO A 81 5.91 10.49 -7.71
C PRO A 81 5.85 10.99 -6.27
N PRO A 82 4.84 10.54 -5.49
CA PRO A 82 4.73 10.93 -4.08
C PRO A 82 5.85 10.33 -3.25
N ILE A 83 6.31 11.08 -2.26
CA ILE A 83 7.36 10.64 -1.35
C ILE A 83 6.86 9.57 -0.37
N ASP A 84 5.55 9.53 -0.12
CA ASP A 84 4.95 8.61 0.84
C ASP A 84 4.78 7.19 0.30
N LEU A 85 4.99 6.97 -0.99
CA LEU A 85 4.95 5.63 -1.57
C LEU A 85 6.33 4.99 -1.54
N PRO A 86 6.38 3.63 -1.44
CA PRO A 86 7.66 2.92 -1.39
C PRO A 86 8.51 3.16 -2.63
N ASP A 87 9.77 3.52 -2.44
CA ASP A 87 10.72 3.65 -3.53
C ASP A 87 11.58 2.38 -3.64
N GLU A 88 12.07 2.11 -4.83
CA GLU A 88 12.86 0.91 -5.11
C GLU A 88 14.15 0.87 -4.30
N LYS A 89 14.81 2.01 -4.16
CA LYS A 89 16.08 2.12 -3.45
C LYS A 89 15.94 1.75 -1.97
N THR A 90 14.88 2.25 -1.31
CA THR A 90 14.60 1.91 0.08
C THR A 90 14.14 0.46 0.22
N CYS A 91 13.28 -0.02 -0.69
CA CYS A 91 12.74 -1.37 -0.63
C CYS A 91 13.79 -2.45 -0.79
N LYS A 92 14.86 -2.20 -1.53
CA LYS A 92 15.96 -3.16 -1.69
C LYS A 92 16.69 -3.50 -0.39
N LYS A 93 16.55 -2.65 0.63
CA LYS A 93 17.20 -2.86 1.92
C LYS A 93 16.43 -3.84 2.82
N TYR A 94 15.25 -4.26 2.42
CA TYR A 94 14.37 -5.10 3.24
C TYR A 94 13.92 -6.34 2.47
N PRO A 95 13.76 -7.49 3.17
CA PRO A 95 13.29 -8.71 2.52
C PRO A 95 11.83 -8.60 2.07
N ILE A 96 11.03 -7.83 2.79
CA ILE A 96 9.61 -7.59 2.46
C ILE A 96 9.24 -6.17 2.86
N VAL A 97 8.42 -5.53 2.07
CA VAL A 97 7.86 -4.21 2.37
C VAL A 97 6.35 -4.31 2.33
N VAL A 98 5.69 -3.85 3.38
CA VAL A 98 4.22 -3.86 3.47
C VAL A 98 3.71 -2.45 3.22
N LEU A 99 2.88 -2.30 2.20
CA LEU A 99 2.13 -1.08 1.96
C LEU A 99 0.72 -1.27 2.53
N PHE A 100 0.47 -0.69 3.69
CA PHE A 100 -0.80 -0.79 4.38
C PHE A 100 -1.68 0.41 4.04
N LEU A 101 -2.80 0.14 3.36
CA LEU A 101 -3.76 1.17 2.96
C LEU A 101 -4.93 1.15 3.93
N ASP A 102 -4.91 2.05 4.90
CA ASP A 102 -5.92 2.13 5.95
C ASP A 102 -7.03 3.12 5.59
N GLU A 103 -8.18 2.95 6.20
CA GLU A 103 -9.33 3.83 6.04
C GLU A 103 -9.82 3.98 4.60
N MET A 104 -9.77 2.90 3.82
CA MET A 104 -10.22 2.91 2.42
C MET A 104 -11.68 3.38 2.30
N ASN A 105 -12.54 2.94 3.23
CA ASN A 105 -13.97 3.28 3.20
C ASN A 105 -14.25 4.76 3.46
N SER A 106 -13.33 5.44 4.14
CA SER A 106 -13.46 6.86 4.47
C SER A 106 -12.82 7.78 3.43
N ALA A 107 -12.15 7.21 2.44
CA ALA A 107 -11.44 7.98 1.44
C ALA A 107 -12.40 8.60 0.42
N ALA A 108 -12.03 9.76 -0.13
CA ALA A 108 -12.78 10.38 -1.22
C ALA A 108 -12.78 9.46 -2.45
N PRO A 109 -13.82 9.50 -3.31
CA PRO A 109 -13.90 8.60 -4.47
C PRO A 109 -12.68 8.64 -5.39
N ALA A 110 -12.08 9.81 -5.60
CA ALA A 110 -10.87 9.94 -6.42
C ALA A 110 -9.66 9.24 -5.78
N VAL A 111 -9.55 9.29 -4.46
CA VAL A 111 -8.50 8.59 -3.72
C VAL A 111 -8.73 7.08 -3.77
N GLN A 112 -9.97 6.63 -3.60
CA GLN A 112 -10.31 5.21 -3.73
C GLN A 112 -9.97 4.67 -5.12
N ALA A 113 -10.30 5.42 -6.17
CA ALA A 113 -10.00 5.02 -7.55
C ALA A 113 -8.50 4.87 -7.78
N ALA A 114 -7.72 5.83 -7.26
CA ALA A 114 -6.26 5.77 -7.36
C ALA A 114 -5.68 4.58 -6.59
N ALA A 115 -6.21 4.32 -5.39
CA ALA A 115 -5.79 3.19 -4.58
C ALA A 115 -6.11 1.85 -5.26
N TYR A 116 -7.31 1.71 -5.85
CA TYR A 116 -7.67 0.51 -6.59
C TYR A 116 -6.76 0.27 -7.78
N GLN A 117 -6.39 1.33 -8.49
CA GLN A 117 -5.46 1.19 -9.62
C GLN A 117 -4.11 0.66 -9.14
N LEU A 118 -3.61 1.17 -8.02
CA LEU A 118 -2.36 0.71 -7.42
C LEU A 118 -2.46 -0.75 -6.97
N ILE A 119 -3.59 -1.14 -6.36
CA ILE A 119 -3.83 -2.50 -5.89
C ILE A 119 -3.88 -3.49 -7.07
N LEU A 120 -4.61 -3.15 -8.12
CA LEU A 120 -4.84 -4.08 -9.24
C LEU A 120 -3.67 -4.15 -10.18
N ASN A 121 -3.04 -3.03 -10.49
CA ASN A 121 -2.01 -2.93 -11.52
C ASN A 121 -0.60 -2.82 -10.95
N ARG A 122 -0.45 -2.64 -9.65
CA ARG A 122 0.82 -2.40 -8.96
C ARG A 122 1.57 -1.19 -9.54
N ARG A 123 0.83 -0.27 -10.12
CA ARG A 123 1.38 0.96 -10.71
C ARG A 123 0.30 2.03 -10.77
N ILE A 124 0.72 3.27 -10.76
CA ILE A 124 -0.15 4.41 -10.98
C ILE A 124 0.64 5.49 -11.70
N GLY A 125 0.15 5.95 -12.86
CA GLY A 125 0.91 6.85 -13.70
C GLY A 125 2.26 6.23 -14.08
N LYS A 126 3.34 6.93 -13.83
CA LYS A 126 4.70 6.42 -14.05
C LYS A 126 5.28 5.65 -12.87
N TYR A 127 4.62 5.72 -11.72
CA TYR A 127 5.08 5.04 -10.52
C TYR A 127 4.76 3.54 -10.61
N MET A 128 5.76 2.72 -10.31
CA MET A 128 5.61 1.27 -10.24
C MET A 128 6.01 0.79 -8.85
N LEU A 129 5.18 -0.07 -8.25
CA LEU A 129 5.53 -0.70 -6.98
C LEU A 129 6.75 -1.60 -7.14
N PRO A 130 7.74 -1.51 -6.23
CA PRO A 130 8.83 -2.49 -6.19
C PRO A 130 8.32 -3.92 -6.02
N GLU A 131 9.09 -4.89 -6.51
CA GLU A 131 8.67 -6.29 -6.52
C GLU A 131 8.43 -6.88 -5.13
N ASN A 132 9.16 -6.41 -4.14
CA ASN A 132 9.07 -6.93 -2.77
C ASN A 132 8.04 -6.20 -1.91
N VAL A 133 7.11 -5.47 -2.51
CA VAL A 133 6.01 -4.80 -1.81
C VAL A 133 4.76 -5.66 -1.85
N VAL A 134 4.16 -5.91 -0.70
CA VAL A 134 2.83 -6.52 -0.57
C VAL A 134 1.86 -5.45 -0.08
N ILE A 135 0.68 -5.40 -0.70
CA ILE A 135 -0.37 -4.45 -0.31
C ILE A 135 -1.32 -5.14 0.66
N VAL A 136 -1.62 -4.48 1.76
CA VAL A 136 -2.56 -4.99 2.77
C VAL A 136 -3.73 -4.04 2.98
#